data_39216324d96aa1b64c4a93523d4dcf7e
#
_entry.id   39216324d96aa1b64c4a93523d4dcf7e
#
_cell.length_a   1.000
_cell.length_b   1.000
_cell.length_c   1.000
_cell.angle_alpha   90.00
_cell.angle_beta   90.00
_cell.angle_gamma   90.00
#
_symmetry.space_group_name_H-M   'P 1'
#
loop_
_entity.id
_entity.type
_entity.pdbx_description
1 polymer ?
#
loop_
_entity_poly.entity_id
_entity_poly.type
_entity_poly.pdbx_seq_one_letter_code
_entity_poly.pdbx_strand_id
1 'polypeptide(L)'
;MDPSQKSFLGARLFVIAALALTAWALVFKTGVANTDEAGIVLQLPAQVGDWDGLDLLFCPDRNCGGQYLAARLETPGVCPRCGAALGNMNWAERAMLPKDTGMVRKYYARAGNRDGIHASIVLSGDDRSSIHRPQVCMTASGHE
;
A
#
# COMPACT_ATOMS: atom_id res chain seq x y z
N MET A 1 -32.33 -47.20 20.32
CA MET A 1 -31.27 -46.16 20.30
C MET A 1 -30.66 -46.09 21.70
N ASP A 2 -29.41 -46.51 21.79
CA ASP A 2 -28.63 -46.63 23.01
C ASP A 2 -28.49 -45.26 23.74
N PRO A 3 -28.67 -45.14 25.04
CA PRO A 3 -28.54 -43.89 25.80
C PRO A 3 -27.15 -43.24 25.61
N SER A 4 -26.11 -44.03 25.36
CA SER A 4 -24.80 -43.51 25.06
C SER A 4 -24.71 -42.75 23.73
N GLN A 5 -25.39 -43.22 22.69
CA GLN A 5 -25.47 -42.54 21.39
C GLN A 5 -26.17 -41.18 21.45
N LYS A 6 -27.19 -41.04 22.28
CA LYS A 6 -27.92 -39.76 22.49
C LYS A 6 -27.02 -38.71 23.17
N SER A 7 -26.19 -39.12 24.13
CA SER A 7 -25.21 -38.23 24.79
C SER A 7 -24.14 -37.73 23.84
N PHE A 8 -23.58 -38.60 22.98
CA PHE A 8 -22.60 -38.21 21.97
C PHE A 8 -23.17 -37.27 20.90
N LEU A 9 -24.43 -37.50 20.49
CA LEU A 9 -25.10 -36.62 19.53
C LEU A 9 -25.33 -35.22 20.12
N GLY A 10 -25.76 -35.15 21.39
CA GLY A 10 -25.95 -33.88 22.10
C GLY A 10 -24.67 -33.08 22.23
N ALA A 11 -23.54 -33.75 22.58
CA ALA A 11 -22.24 -33.08 22.68
C ALA A 11 -21.75 -32.54 21.32
N ARG A 12 -21.93 -33.29 20.26
CA ARG A 12 -21.55 -32.84 18.89
C ARG A 12 -22.37 -31.64 18.43
N LEU A 13 -23.69 -31.66 18.66
CA LEU A 13 -24.57 -30.54 18.34
C LEU A 13 -24.21 -29.28 19.15
N PHE A 14 -23.86 -29.44 20.43
CA PHE A 14 -23.40 -28.32 21.25
C PHE A 14 -22.10 -27.69 20.70
N VAL A 15 -21.09 -28.49 20.31
CA VAL A 15 -19.85 -28.00 19.75
C VAL A 15 -20.08 -27.26 18.42
N ILE A 16 -20.93 -27.84 17.53
CA ILE A 16 -21.27 -27.19 16.26
C ILE A 16 -21.98 -25.86 16.49
N ALA A 17 -22.94 -25.81 17.42
CA ALA A 17 -23.67 -24.60 17.78
C ALA A 17 -22.70 -23.52 18.36
N ALA A 18 -21.79 -23.92 19.23
CA ALA A 18 -20.80 -23.02 19.81
C ALA A 18 -19.85 -22.45 18.73
N LEU A 19 -19.37 -23.28 17.81
CA LEU A 19 -18.52 -22.84 16.69
C LEU A 19 -19.27 -21.89 15.74
N ALA A 20 -20.53 -22.21 15.42
CA ALA A 20 -21.37 -21.35 14.59
C ALA A 20 -21.64 -19.99 15.25
N LEU A 21 -21.90 -19.98 16.54
CA LEU A 21 -22.12 -18.75 17.31
C LEU A 21 -20.85 -17.91 17.39
N THR A 22 -19.70 -18.54 17.59
CA THR A 22 -18.40 -17.86 17.59
C THR A 22 -18.06 -17.27 16.22
N ALA A 23 -18.26 -18.04 15.15
CA ALA A 23 -18.07 -17.55 13.79
C ALA A 23 -18.99 -16.37 13.47
N TRP A 24 -20.27 -16.48 13.86
CA TRP A 24 -21.23 -15.39 13.71
C TRP A 24 -20.82 -14.15 14.51
N ALA A 25 -20.40 -14.31 15.76
CA ALA A 25 -19.94 -13.20 16.61
C ALA A 25 -18.68 -12.54 16.03
N LEU A 26 -17.74 -13.32 15.49
CA LEU A 26 -16.56 -12.79 14.80
C LEU A 26 -16.93 -11.95 13.58
N VAL A 27 -17.83 -12.42 12.74
CA VAL A 27 -18.25 -11.69 11.53
C VAL A 27 -18.99 -10.39 11.87
N PHE A 28 -19.92 -10.44 12.86
CA PHE A 28 -20.81 -9.31 13.14
C PHE A 28 -20.32 -8.35 14.22
N LYS A 29 -19.48 -8.83 15.17
CA LYS A 29 -19.01 -7.98 16.28
C LYS A 29 -17.62 -7.40 16.07
N THR A 30 -16.74 -8.09 15.35
CA THR A 30 -15.37 -7.60 15.16
C THR A 30 -15.23 -6.62 13.99
N GLY A 31 -16.29 -6.47 13.18
CA GLY A 31 -16.23 -5.56 12.03
C GLY A 31 -15.09 -5.87 11.04
N VAL A 32 -14.55 -7.11 11.09
CA VAL A 32 -13.64 -7.62 10.06
C VAL A 32 -14.46 -7.97 8.82
N ALA A 33 -15.28 -7.02 8.37
CA ALA A 33 -15.56 -6.92 6.97
C ALA A 33 -14.22 -6.56 6.30
N ASN A 34 -13.86 -7.25 5.24
CA ASN A 34 -12.88 -6.73 4.29
C ASN A 34 -13.46 -5.39 3.81
N THR A 35 -13.20 -4.33 4.57
CA THR A 35 -13.43 -2.98 4.08
C THR A 35 -12.29 -2.75 3.11
N ASP A 36 -12.60 -2.47 1.85
CA ASP A 36 -11.65 -2.09 0.81
C ASP A 36 -10.86 -0.82 1.18
N GLU A 37 -11.20 -0.17 2.28
CA GLU A 37 -10.49 0.96 2.83
C GLU A 37 -9.41 0.47 3.80
N ALA A 38 -8.18 0.52 3.33
CA ALA A 38 -7.03 0.44 4.22
C ALA A 38 -7.17 1.56 5.27
N GLY A 39 -7.10 1.23 6.57
CA GLY A 39 -7.14 2.22 7.67
C GLY A 39 -5.92 3.16 7.68
N ILE A 40 -5.20 3.27 6.57
CA ILE A 40 -4.02 4.08 6.34
C ILE A 40 -4.38 5.18 5.36
N VAL A 41 -4.21 6.42 5.77
CA VAL A 41 -4.33 7.57 4.87
C VAL A 41 -3.11 7.60 3.96
N LEU A 42 -3.33 7.41 2.64
CA LEU A 42 -2.27 7.45 1.62
C LEU A 42 -1.90 8.92 1.33
N GLN A 43 -1.35 9.58 2.32
CA GLN A 43 -0.97 10.99 2.21
C GLN A 43 0.32 11.26 2.99
N LEU A 44 1.24 11.98 2.38
CA LEU A 44 2.42 12.54 3.02
C LEU A 44 2.20 14.03 3.29
N PRO A 45 2.61 14.55 4.47
CA PRO A 45 2.41 15.95 4.81
C PRO A 45 3.14 16.88 3.82
N ALA A 46 2.61 18.09 3.62
CA ALA A 46 3.27 19.09 2.78
C ALA A 46 4.52 19.68 3.44
N GLN A 47 4.61 19.62 4.76
CA GLN A 47 5.74 20.13 5.53
C GLN A 47 5.99 19.28 6.76
N VAL A 48 7.27 19.07 7.10
CA VAL A 48 7.71 18.37 8.31
C VAL A 48 8.82 19.20 8.95
N GLY A 49 8.50 19.92 10.03
CA GLY A 49 9.44 20.88 10.62
C GLY A 49 9.82 21.98 9.62
N ASP A 50 11.10 22.09 9.30
CA ASP A 50 11.66 23.01 8.31
C ASP A 50 11.91 22.38 6.91
N TRP A 51 11.32 21.22 6.66
CA TRP A 51 11.40 20.51 5.38
C TRP A 51 10.10 20.68 4.61
N ASP A 52 10.20 21.17 3.38
CA ASP A 52 9.08 21.30 2.43
C ASP A 52 8.98 20.04 1.56
N GLY A 53 7.79 19.42 1.58
CA GLY A 53 7.47 18.21 0.83
C GLY A 53 6.89 18.52 -0.54
N LEU A 54 7.67 18.26 -1.59
CA LEU A 54 7.28 18.45 -2.98
C LEU A 54 6.81 17.12 -3.58
N ASP A 55 5.65 17.11 -4.25
CA ASP A 55 5.12 15.91 -4.89
C ASP A 55 6.02 15.46 -6.03
N LEU A 56 6.34 14.16 -6.05
CA LEU A 56 7.20 13.52 -7.02
C LEU A 56 6.37 12.68 -7.98
N LEU A 57 6.46 13.02 -9.27
CA LEU A 57 5.71 12.37 -10.34
C LEU A 57 6.66 11.67 -11.32
N PHE A 58 6.17 10.57 -11.89
CA PHE A 58 6.92 9.71 -12.80
C PHE A 58 6.22 9.56 -14.14
N CYS A 59 7.00 9.52 -15.21
CA CYS A 59 6.49 9.16 -16.51
C CYS A 59 6.30 7.63 -16.60
N PRO A 60 5.09 7.15 -16.94
CA PRO A 60 4.84 5.72 -17.06
C PRO A 60 5.32 5.14 -18.41
N ASP A 61 5.80 5.95 -19.32
CA ASP A 61 6.33 5.49 -20.59
C ASP A 61 7.70 4.85 -20.40
N ARG A 62 7.84 3.60 -20.90
CA ARG A 62 9.06 2.79 -20.77
C ARG A 62 10.29 3.45 -21.36
N ASN A 63 10.13 4.17 -22.48
CA ASN A 63 11.25 4.78 -23.22
C ASN A 63 11.60 6.17 -22.70
N CYS A 64 10.71 6.77 -21.91
CA CYS A 64 10.90 8.10 -21.35
C CYS A 64 11.51 8.08 -19.95
N GLY A 65 10.86 7.37 -19.00
CA GLY A 65 11.35 7.14 -17.62
C GLY A 65 11.62 8.40 -16.80
N GLY A 66 11.05 9.55 -17.19
CA GLY A 66 11.31 10.83 -16.52
C GLY A 66 10.73 10.90 -15.13
N GLN A 67 11.43 11.59 -14.21
CA GLN A 67 10.98 11.90 -12.85
C GLN A 67 10.96 13.41 -12.68
N TYR A 68 9.87 13.94 -12.10
CA TYR A 68 9.62 15.38 -12.04
C TYR A 68 9.04 15.78 -10.69
N LEU A 69 9.42 16.95 -10.21
CA LEU A 69 8.73 17.62 -9.10
C LEU A 69 7.47 18.31 -9.66
N ALA A 70 6.30 18.00 -9.12
CA ALA A 70 5.03 18.54 -9.61
C ALA A 70 5.04 20.08 -9.67
N ALA A 71 5.62 20.72 -8.66
CA ALA A 71 5.71 22.19 -8.57
C ALA A 71 6.61 22.83 -9.64
N ARG A 72 7.40 22.05 -10.38
CA ARG A 72 8.30 22.55 -11.45
C ARG A 72 7.78 22.26 -12.86
N LEU A 73 6.59 21.69 -12.98
CA LEU A 73 5.99 21.39 -14.27
C LEU A 73 5.24 22.63 -14.80
N GLU A 74 5.50 23.01 -16.04
CA GLU A 74 4.74 24.05 -16.75
C GLU A 74 3.27 23.63 -16.95
N THR A 75 3.07 22.37 -17.34
CA THR A 75 1.73 21.77 -17.47
C THR A 75 1.56 20.70 -16.39
N PRO A 76 0.66 20.91 -15.40
CA PRO A 76 0.45 19.97 -14.33
C PRO A 76 0.09 18.57 -14.84
N GLY A 77 0.77 17.55 -14.32
CA GLY A 77 0.47 16.15 -14.62
C GLY A 77 0.85 15.65 -16.02
N VAL A 78 1.53 16.46 -16.83
CA VAL A 78 1.96 16.08 -18.20
C VAL A 78 3.48 15.98 -18.27
N CYS A 79 3.97 14.91 -18.87
CA CYS A 79 5.40 14.72 -19.08
C CYS A 79 5.94 15.70 -20.13
N PRO A 80 6.90 16.56 -19.79
CA PRO A 80 7.44 17.55 -20.74
C PRO A 80 8.26 16.93 -21.87
N ARG A 81 8.64 15.64 -21.78
CA ARG A 81 9.43 14.94 -22.80
C ARG A 81 8.59 14.20 -23.83
N CYS A 82 7.51 13.56 -23.41
CA CYS A 82 6.73 12.68 -24.29
C CYS A 82 5.23 12.97 -24.28
N GLY A 83 4.74 13.91 -23.46
CA GLY A 83 3.32 14.27 -23.38
C GLY A 83 2.44 13.26 -22.62
N ALA A 84 3.00 12.16 -22.10
CA ALA A 84 2.24 11.18 -21.33
C ALA A 84 1.77 11.76 -20.00
N ALA A 85 0.60 11.29 -19.52
CA ALA A 85 0.12 11.61 -18.18
C ALA A 85 1.08 11.05 -17.11
N LEU A 86 1.55 11.92 -16.22
CA LEU A 86 2.42 11.56 -15.11
C LEU A 86 1.61 10.89 -13.99
N GLY A 87 2.25 10.04 -13.23
CA GLY A 87 1.65 9.34 -12.09
C GLY A 87 2.63 9.12 -10.95
N ASN A 88 2.17 8.44 -9.90
CA ASN A 88 2.98 8.17 -8.71
C ASN A 88 3.94 6.98 -8.86
N MET A 89 3.83 6.21 -9.96
CA MET A 89 4.66 5.04 -10.25
C MET A 89 5.31 5.17 -11.62
N ASN A 90 6.56 4.71 -11.72
CA ASN A 90 7.24 4.57 -13.00
C ASN A 90 6.75 3.31 -13.75
N TRP A 91 7.23 3.11 -14.98
CA TRP A 91 6.88 1.95 -15.79
C TRP A 91 7.19 0.60 -15.13
N ALA A 92 8.39 0.46 -14.56
CA ALA A 92 8.83 -0.81 -13.97
C ALA A 92 7.99 -1.18 -12.74
N GLU A 93 7.68 -0.22 -11.89
CA GLU A 93 6.81 -0.41 -10.72
C GLU A 93 5.40 -0.83 -11.13
N ARG A 94 4.82 -0.19 -12.16
CA ARG A 94 3.51 -0.58 -12.68
C ARG A 94 3.48 -1.99 -13.27
N ALA A 95 4.62 -2.46 -13.80
CA ALA A 95 4.74 -3.81 -14.36
C ALA A 95 4.93 -4.88 -13.26
N MET A 96 5.51 -4.52 -12.13
CA MET A 96 5.90 -5.45 -11.06
C MET A 96 4.91 -5.49 -9.90
N LEU A 97 4.23 -4.38 -9.61
CA LEU A 97 3.32 -4.26 -8.48
C LEU A 97 1.90 -4.66 -8.86
N PRO A 98 1.09 -5.15 -7.91
CA PRO A 98 -0.33 -5.38 -8.10
C PRO A 98 -1.05 -4.13 -8.63
N LYS A 99 -2.10 -4.32 -9.43
CA LYS A 99 -2.82 -3.21 -10.08
C LYS A 99 -3.51 -2.27 -9.09
N ASP A 100 -3.87 -2.77 -7.93
CA ASP A 100 -4.50 -2.10 -6.81
C ASP A 100 -3.50 -1.46 -5.83
N THR A 101 -2.20 -1.48 -6.15
CA THR A 101 -1.17 -0.82 -5.34
C THR A 101 -1.36 0.69 -5.34
N GLY A 102 -1.62 1.25 -4.17
CA GLY A 102 -1.59 2.68 -3.94
C GLY A 102 -0.17 3.16 -3.60
N MET A 103 0.24 4.30 -4.13
CA MET A 103 1.55 4.88 -3.84
C MET A 103 1.49 6.40 -3.82
N VAL A 104 2.17 6.99 -2.82
CA VAL A 104 2.41 8.42 -2.77
C VAL A 104 3.88 8.68 -2.47
N ARG A 105 4.45 9.72 -3.09
CA ARG A 105 5.87 10.06 -2.94
C ARG A 105 6.04 11.56 -2.85
N LYS A 106 6.95 11.95 -1.94
CA LYS A 106 7.42 13.34 -1.84
C LYS A 106 8.93 13.39 -1.74
N TYR A 107 9.46 14.45 -2.29
CA TYR A 107 10.83 14.88 -2.07
C TYR A 107 10.82 16.02 -1.07
N TYR A 108 11.41 15.82 0.08
CA TYR A 108 11.54 16.84 1.11
C TYR A 108 12.87 17.56 0.95
N ALA A 109 12.80 18.87 0.84
CA ALA A 109 13.95 19.75 0.75
C ALA A 109 13.89 20.80 1.85
N ARG A 110 15.06 21.24 2.31
CA ARG A 110 15.22 22.31 3.31
C ARG A 110 15.88 23.50 2.64
N ALA A 111 15.39 24.71 2.95
CA ALA A 111 15.99 25.94 2.45
C ALA A 111 17.47 26.05 2.88
N GLY A 112 18.34 26.34 1.92
CA GLY A 112 19.78 26.51 2.17
C GLY A 112 20.58 25.21 2.27
N ASN A 113 19.96 24.02 2.19
CA ASN A 113 20.63 22.75 2.13
C ASN A 113 20.53 22.13 0.72
N ARG A 114 21.56 21.40 0.29
CA ARG A 114 21.56 20.65 -0.97
C ARG A 114 21.01 19.23 -0.79
N ASP A 115 20.93 18.76 0.45
CA ASP A 115 20.44 17.44 0.78
C ASP A 115 18.92 17.42 0.73
N GLY A 116 18.36 16.30 0.29
CA GLY A 116 16.94 16.06 0.27
C GLY A 116 16.61 14.63 0.64
N ILE A 117 15.39 14.42 1.09
CA ILE A 117 14.89 13.12 1.54
C ILE A 117 13.75 12.69 0.63
N HIS A 118 13.86 11.48 0.09
CA HIS A 118 12.75 10.84 -0.59
C HIS A 118 11.91 10.05 0.41
N ALA A 119 10.63 10.35 0.50
CA ALA A 119 9.67 9.60 1.30
C ALA A 119 8.61 8.98 0.40
N SER A 120 8.23 7.74 0.69
CA SER A 120 7.16 7.05 -0.03
C SER A 120 6.31 6.23 0.93
N ILE A 121 4.99 6.20 0.67
CA ILE A 121 4.06 5.25 1.25
C ILE A 121 3.60 4.35 0.11
N VAL A 122 3.67 3.03 0.34
CA VAL A 122 3.23 2.02 -0.62
C VAL A 122 2.21 1.14 0.08
N LEU A 123 1.01 1.04 -0.48
CA LEU A 123 -0.03 0.11 -0.09
C LEU A 123 -0.15 -0.95 -1.17
N SER A 124 0.20 -2.17 -0.85
CA SER A 124 0.27 -3.27 -1.83
C SER A 124 -1.08 -3.87 -2.23
N GLY A 125 -2.20 -3.24 -1.87
CA GLY A 125 -3.53 -3.76 -2.13
C GLY A 125 -3.79 -5.09 -1.41
N ASP A 126 -4.55 -5.98 -2.05
CA ASP A 126 -4.96 -7.28 -1.48
C ASP A 126 -3.83 -8.32 -1.50
N ASP A 127 -2.83 -8.17 -2.37
CA ASP A 127 -1.72 -9.11 -2.49
C ASP A 127 -0.61 -8.83 -1.48
N ARG A 128 -0.66 -9.52 -0.35
CA ARG A 128 0.36 -9.44 0.70
C ARG A 128 1.72 -10.03 0.30
N SER A 129 1.79 -10.82 -0.76
CA SER A 129 3.05 -11.43 -1.22
C SER A 129 4.02 -10.41 -1.80
N SER A 130 3.51 -9.25 -2.24
CA SER A 130 4.31 -8.14 -2.77
C SER A 130 5.03 -7.32 -1.69
N ILE A 131 4.70 -7.53 -0.40
CA ILE A 131 5.36 -6.84 0.72
C ILE A 131 6.67 -7.56 1.06
N HIS A 132 7.78 -6.99 0.66
CA HIS A 132 9.11 -7.48 1.02
C HIS A 132 9.60 -6.83 2.32
N ARG A 133 10.30 -7.63 3.14
CA ARG A 133 11.01 -7.07 4.30
C ARG A 133 12.12 -6.13 3.81
N PRO A 134 12.37 -4.99 4.47
CA PRO A 134 13.42 -4.04 4.07
C PRO A 134 14.78 -4.70 3.86
N GLN A 135 15.11 -5.71 4.65
CA GLN A 135 16.36 -6.47 4.55
C GLN A 135 16.53 -7.16 3.19
N VAL A 136 15.43 -7.66 2.61
CA VAL A 136 15.46 -8.31 1.28
C VAL A 136 15.71 -7.26 0.20
N CYS A 137 15.07 -6.10 0.30
CA CYS A 137 15.25 -5.01 -0.65
C CYS A 137 16.66 -4.41 -0.58
N MET A 138 17.23 -4.25 0.61
CA MET A 138 18.58 -3.72 0.81
C MET A 138 19.63 -4.65 0.21
N THR A 139 19.55 -5.95 0.48
CA THR A 139 20.47 -6.94 -0.09
C THR A 139 20.37 -6.99 -1.61
N ALA A 140 19.14 -6.93 -2.17
CA ALA A 140 18.94 -6.90 -3.63
C ALA A 140 19.48 -5.62 -4.28
N SER A 141 19.60 -4.53 -3.53
CA SER A 141 20.19 -3.26 -3.97
C SER A 141 21.70 -3.18 -3.76
N GLY A 142 22.36 -4.27 -3.30
CA GLY A 142 23.80 -4.33 -3.10
C GLY A 142 24.30 -3.65 -1.82
N HIS A 143 23.42 -3.40 -0.86
CA HIS A 143 23.79 -2.98 0.50
C HIS A 143 23.94 -4.22 1.39
N GLU A 144 25.14 -4.49 1.88
CA GLU A 144 25.44 -5.49 2.91
C GLU A 144 25.23 -4.93 4.32
#